data_8e795693a9b62610fff6d7851b338a53
#
_entry.id   8e795693a9b62610fff6d7851b338a53
#
_cell.length_a   1.000
_cell.length_b   1.000
_cell.length_c   1.000
_cell.angle_alpha   90.00
_cell.angle_beta   90.00
_cell.angle_gamma   90.00
#
_symmetry.space_group_name_H-M   'P 1'
#
loop_
_entity.id
_entity.type
_entity.pdbx_description
1 polymer ?
#
loop_
_entity_poly.entity_id
_entity_poly.type
_entity_poly.pdbx_seq_one_letter_code
_entity_poly.pdbx_strand_id
1 'polypeptide(L)'
;MKPQSTQPLGAILAQAKLVTPAQVEAALTEQTQQPQRRLGEILANNGWVKQQTADFFAERWNIILQQTQQGSPKSLGYYLREAGLLDEQQLKMILSEQEQGRLWLRVGALAVLKGWLNQTTVDFLLEHLYPEKAGDSPFIKPKQ
;
A
#
# COMPACT_ATOMS: atom_id res chain seq x y z
N MET A 1 -12.85 21.50 8.62
CA MET A 1 -12.69 20.96 8.04
C MET A 1 -12.04 20.10 8.20
N LYS A 2 -11.91 19.59 7.96
CA LYS A 2 -11.30 18.75 8.15
C LYS A 2 -10.53 18.49 7.30
N PRO A 3 -9.74 18.24 7.50
CA PRO A 3 -8.74 18.05 6.82
C PRO A 3 -8.99 17.12 5.99
N GLN A 4 -8.97 17.19 5.30
CA GLN A 4 -9.07 16.46 4.59
C GLN A 4 -8.50 15.50 4.58
N SER A 5 -8.51 14.92 4.50
CA SER A 5 -7.76 14.09 4.25
C SER A 5 -7.53 13.08 5.04
N THR A 6 -7.80 13.02 6.15
CA THR A 6 -7.39 11.96 6.91
C THR A 6 -8.46 10.97 6.98
N GLN A 7 -8.33 9.88 6.31
CA GLN A 7 -9.27 8.80 6.41
C GLN A 7 -8.90 7.90 7.54
N PRO A 8 -9.89 7.26 8.17
CA PRO A 8 -9.58 6.27 9.20
C PRO A 8 -8.74 5.14 8.64
N LEU A 9 -7.89 4.59 9.48
CA LEU A 9 -6.98 3.54 9.05
C LEU A 9 -7.72 2.37 8.41
N GLY A 10 -8.84 1.95 9.01
CA GLY A 10 -9.58 0.83 8.46
C GLY A 10 -10.06 1.08 7.06
N ALA A 11 -10.51 2.32 6.79
CA ALA A 11 -10.99 2.66 5.46
C ALA A 11 -9.86 2.60 4.44
N ILE A 12 -8.69 3.09 4.83
CA ILE A 12 -7.54 3.06 3.92
C ILE A 12 -7.15 1.63 3.60
N LEU A 13 -7.06 0.80 4.62
CA LEU A 13 -6.64 -0.58 4.41
C LEU A 13 -7.66 -1.35 3.60
N ALA A 14 -8.93 -1.07 3.79
CA ALA A 14 -9.96 -1.76 3.02
C ALA A 14 -9.97 -1.30 1.57
N GLN A 15 -9.75 -0.01 1.32
CA GLN A 15 -9.66 0.48 -0.05
C GLN A 15 -8.48 -0.13 -0.78
N ALA A 16 -7.38 -0.31 -0.09
CA ALA A 16 -6.21 -0.93 -0.69
C ALA A 16 -6.33 -2.44 -0.78
N LYS A 17 -7.43 -2.97 -0.28
CA LYS A 17 -7.70 -4.40 -0.28
C LYS A 17 -6.65 -5.18 0.49
N LEU A 18 -6.15 -4.59 1.53
CA LEU A 18 -5.23 -5.26 2.45
C LEU A 18 -5.99 -5.95 3.57
N VAL A 19 -7.21 -5.48 3.85
CA VAL A 19 -8.14 -6.16 4.75
C VAL A 19 -9.51 -6.07 4.11
N THR A 20 -10.44 -6.86 4.61
CA THR A 20 -11.82 -6.80 4.12
C THR A 20 -12.64 -5.90 5.03
N PRO A 21 -13.76 -5.37 4.52
CA PRO A 21 -14.63 -4.60 5.39
C PRO A 21 -15.12 -5.38 6.60
N ALA A 22 -15.35 -6.68 6.45
CA ALA A 22 -15.78 -7.49 7.58
C ALA A 22 -14.69 -7.56 8.65
N GLN A 23 -13.42 -7.63 8.22
CA GLN A 23 -12.33 -7.65 9.18
C GLN A 23 -12.22 -6.32 9.92
N VAL A 24 -12.45 -5.21 9.20
CA VAL A 24 -12.43 -3.91 9.84
C VAL A 24 -13.54 -3.81 10.88
N GLU A 25 -14.73 -4.27 10.52
CA GLU A 25 -15.84 -4.25 11.47
C GLU A 25 -15.54 -5.07 12.70
N ALA A 26 -15.00 -6.25 12.50
CA ALA A 26 -14.67 -7.11 13.63
C ALA A 26 -13.64 -6.44 14.54
N ALA A 27 -12.66 -5.79 13.93
CA ALA A 27 -11.63 -5.12 14.71
C ALA A 27 -12.18 -3.92 15.47
N LEU A 28 -13.11 -3.20 14.86
CA LEU A 28 -13.73 -2.06 15.53
C LEU A 28 -14.55 -2.52 16.71
N THR A 29 -15.25 -3.64 16.55
CA THR A 29 -16.02 -4.20 17.65
C THR A 29 -15.09 -4.61 18.79
N GLU A 30 -13.99 -5.25 18.45
CA GLU A 30 -13.03 -5.64 19.48
C GLU A 30 -12.44 -4.41 20.17
N GLN A 31 -12.26 -3.33 19.43
CA GLN A 31 -11.70 -2.12 20.00
C GLN A 31 -12.61 -1.50 21.03
N THR A 32 -13.92 -1.67 20.90
CA THR A 32 -14.82 -1.14 21.92
C THR A 32 -14.58 -1.78 23.28
N GLN A 33 -14.04 -2.97 23.29
CA GLN A 33 -13.73 -3.65 24.53
C GLN A 33 -12.31 -3.43 24.99
N GLN A 34 -11.46 -2.91 24.13
CA GLN A 34 -10.08 -2.61 24.46
C GLN A 34 -9.75 -1.23 23.93
N PRO A 35 -10.35 -0.19 24.51
CA PRO A 35 -10.25 1.14 23.91
C PRO A 35 -8.84 1.71 23.87
N GLN A 36 -7.93 1.19 24.68
CA GLN A 36 -6.57 1.70 24.64
C GLN A 36 -5.75 1.08 23.54
N ARG A 37 -6.27 0.04 22.87
CA ARG A 37 -5.53 -0.56 21.79
C ARG A 37 -5.87 0.14 20.49
N ARG A 38 -4.86 0.27 19.63
CA ARG A 38 -5.08 0.90 18.35
C ARG A 38 -5.65 -0.10 17.37
N LEU A 39 -6.40 0.41 16.41
CA LEU A 39 -7.02 -0.47 15.41
C LEU A 39 -5.98 -1.31 14.70
N GLY A 40 -4.86 -0.70 14.32
CA GLY A 40 -3.80 -1.43 13.63
C GLY A 40 -3.25 -2.57 14.45
N GLU A 41 -3.15 -2.37 15.76
CA GLU A 41 -2.67 -3.44 16.63
C GLU A 41 -3.64 -4.60 16.64
N ILE A 42 -4.93 -4.30 16.68
CA ILE A 42 -5.93 -5.35 16.72
C ILE A 42 -5.93 -6.13 15.41
N LEU A 43 -5.85 -5.41 14.29
CA LEU A 43 -5.80 -6.08 12.99
C LEU A 43 -4.57 -6.97 12.87
N ALA A 44 -3.44 -6.47 13.35
CA ALA A 44 -2.20 -7.25 13.28
C ALA A 44 -2.25 -8.45 14.21
N ASN A 45 -2.81 -8.28 15.39
CA ASN A 45 -2.94 -9.38 16.32
C ASN A 45 -3.79 -10.50 15.78
N ASN A 46 -4.79 -10.16 14.98
CA ASN A 46 -5.63 -11.17 14.39
C ASN A 46 -5.01 -11.80 13.14
N GLY A 47 -3.84 -11.33 12.76
CA GLY A 47 -3.16 -11.90 11.61
C GLY A 47 -3.69 -11.42 10.27
N TRP A 48 -4.49 -10.35 10.28
CA TRP A 48 -5.12 -9.87 9.06
C TRP A 48 -4.25 -8.90 8.30
N VAL A 49 -3.25 -8.31 8.95
CA VAL A 49 -2.32 -7.39 8.30
C VAL A 49 -1.05 -7.42 9.13
N LYS A 50 0.09 -7.11 8.51
CA LYS A 50 1.31 -7.01 9.28
C LYS A 50 1.31 -5.74 10.10
N GLN A 51 1.93 -5.80 11.26
CA GLN A 51 2.05 -4.61 12.10
C GLN A 51 2.76 -3.49 11.34
N GLN A 52 3.82 -3.84 10.62
CA GLN A 52 4.55 -2.85 9.84
C GLN A 52 3.65 -2.15 8.82
N THR A 53 2.78 -2.91 8.17
CA THR A 53 1.87 -2.35 7.18
C THR A 53 0.85 -1.44 7.84
N ALA A 54 0.30 -1.87 8.98
CA ALA A 54 -0.66 -1.04 9.68
C ALA A 54 -0.02 0.26 10.15
N ASP A 55 1.19 0.18 10.68
CA ASP A 55 1.91 1.37 11.14
C ASP A 55 2.20 2.32 10.00
N PHE A 56 2.58 1.78 8.86
CA PHE A 56 2.88 2.60 7.70
C PHE A 56 1.67 3.46 7.33
N PHE A 57 0.51 2.85 7.23
CA PHE A 57 -0.67 3.59 6.83
C PHE A 57 -1.23 4.45 7.95
N ALA A 58 -1.01 4.06 9.20
CA ALA A 58 -1.52 4.85 10.32
C ALA A 58 -0.67 6.08 10.58
N GLU A 59 0.65 5.94 10.45
CA GLU A 59 1.54 6.98 10.93
C GLU A 59 2.27 7.74 9.85
N ARG A 60 2.50 7.11 8.71
CA ARG A 60 3.33 7.72 7.69
C ARG A 60 2.59 8.12 6.44
N TRP A 61 1.43 7.52 6.21
CA TRP A 61 0.73 7.68 4.94
C TRP A 61 0.41 9.14 4.63
N ASN A 62 -0.13 9.86 5.60
CA ASN A 62 -0.49 11.25 5.36
C ASN A 62 0.72 12.12 5.09
N ILE A 63 1.81 11.85 5.81
CA ILE A 63 3.03 12.60 5.59
C ILE A 63 3.57 12.32 4.19
N ILE A 64 3.54 11.07 3.79
CA ILE A 64 4.02 10.70 2.47
C ILE A 64 3.19 11.36 1.39
N LEU A 65 1.88 11.38 1.56
CA LEU A 65 1.03 12.03 0.57
C LEU A 65 1.33 13.51 0.44
N GLN A 66 1.60 14.17 1.55
CA GLN A 66 1.98 15.56 1.49
C GLN A 66 3.30 15.75 0.76
N GLN A 67 4.24 14.87 1.01
CA GLN A 67 5.55 14.96 0.38
C GLN A 67 5.47 14.73 -1.11
N THR A 68 4.63 13.81 -1.55
CA THR A 68 4.52 13.54 -2.97
C THR A 68 3.84 14.69 -3.70
N GLN A 69 3.03 15.46 -3.00
CA GLN A 69 2.42 16.60 -3.64
C GLN A 69 3.37 17.76 -3.78
N GLN A 70 4.38 17.82 -2.93
CA GLN A 70 5.29 18.95 -2.93
C GLN A 70 6.56 18.70 -3.71
N GLY A 71 6.81 17.49 -4.08
CA GLY A 71 8.05 17.16 -4.77
C GLY A 71 7.91 15.86 -5.51
N SER A 72 9.03 15.25 -5.79
CA SER A 72 9.02 14.00 -6.52
C SER A 72 8.86 12.85 -5.56
N PRO A 73 7.91 11.96 -5.83
CA PRO A 73 7.80 10.78 -5.00
C PRO A 73 8.98 9.85 -5.24
N LYS A 74 9.20 8.96 -4.29
CA LYS A 74 10.19 7.93 -4.46
C LYS A 74 9.60 6.83 -5.34
N SER A 75 10.37 5.81 -5.61
CA SER A 75 9.90 4.72 -6.46
C SER A 75 8.82 3.92 -5.73
N LEU A 76 8.00 3.26 -6.51
CA LEU A 76 6.96 2.41 -5.92
C LEU A 76 7.59 1.31 -5.09
N GLY A 77 8.69 0.73 -5.57
CA GLY A 77 9.36 -0.31 -4.80
C GLY A 77 9.77 0.14 -3.42
N TYR A 78 10.22 1.39 -3.32
CA TYR A 78 10.58 1.94 -2.03
C TYR A 78 9.37 1.91 -1.08
N TYR A 79 8.22 2.38 -1.56
CA TYR A 79 7.04 2.43 -0.70
C TYR A 79 6.52 1.03 -0.38
N LEU A 80 6.61 0.12 -1.33
CA LEU A 80 6.16 -1.25 -1.08
C LEU A 80 7.00 -1.90 0.01
N ARG A 81 8.30 -1.64 0.00
CA ARG A 81 9.17 -2.17 1.03
C ARG A 81 8.90 -1.51 2.38
N GLU A 82 8.74 -0.19 2.38
CA GLU A 82 8.48 0.53 3.63
C GLU A 82 7.17 0.11 4.25
N ALA A 83 6.20 -0.21 3.43
CA ALA A 83 4.90 -0.63 3.94
C ALA A 83 4.86 -2.10 4.32
N GLY A 84 5.95 -2.82 4.11
CA GLY A 84 5.97 -4.24 4.43
C GLY A 84 5.20 -5.10 3.47
N LEU A 85 4.84 -4.55 2.30
CA LEU A 85 4.10 -5.32 1.31
C LEU A 85 5.01 -6.20 0.47
N LEU A 86 6.27 -5.79 0.33
CA LEU A 86 7.30 -6.64 -0.25
C LEU A 86 8.49 -6.60 0.70
N ASP A 87 9.19 -7.70 0.81
CA ASP A 87 10.41 -7.66 1.59
C ASP A 87 11.59 -7.40 0.65
N GLU A 88 12.75 -7.26 1.25
CA GLU A 88 13.93 -6.87 0.50
C GLU A 88 14.31 -7.90 -0.55
N GLN A 89 14.16 -9.16 -0.24
CA GLN A 89 14.48 -10.18 -1.20
C GLN A 89 13.54 -10.20 -2.37
N GLN A 90 12.25 -10.02 -2.11
CA GLN A 90 11.27 -9.95 -3.17
C GLN A 90 11.57 -8.79 -4.09
N LEU A 91 11.89 -7.64 -3.50
CA LEU A 91 12.19 -6.47 -4.30
C LEU A 91 13.44 -6.68 -5.14
N LYS A 92 14.46 -7.30 -4.55
CA LYS A 92 15.67 -7.58 -5.31
C LYS A 92 15.40 -8.50 -6.49
N MET A 93 14.55 -9.47 -6.31
CA MET A 93 14.23 -10.37 -7.41
C MET A 93 13.54 -9.62 -8.54
N ILE A 94 12.61 -8.73 -8.19
CA ILE A 94 11.92 -7.97 -9.21
C ILE A 94 12.88 -7.06 -9.95
N LEU A 95 13.72 -6.37 -9.20
CA LEU A 95 14.67 -5.44 -9.84
C LEU A 95 15.66 -6.18 -10.73
N SER A 96 16.05 -7.37 -10.32
CA SER A 96 16.94 -8.17 -11.11
C SER A 96 16.29 -8.55 -12.43
N GLU A 97 15.02 -8.91 -12.41
CA GLU A 97 14.33 -9.25 -13.63
C GLU A 97 14.17 -8.07 -14.55
N GLN A 98 13.94 -6.90 -13.97
CA GLN A 98 13.87 -5.70 -14.79
C GLN A 98 15.20 -5.39 -15.45
N GLU A 99 16.27 -5.59 -14.69
CA GLU A 99 17.60 -5.34 -15.23
C GLU A 99 17.93 -6.25 -16.38
N GLN A 100 17.46 -7.47 -16.35
CA GLN A 100 17.73 -8.39 -17.42
C GLN A 100 16.98 -8.05 -18.68
N GLY A 101 16.14 -7.05 -18.63
CA GLY A 101 15.45 -6.58 -19.82
C GLY A 101 14.40 -7.52 -20.34
N ARG A 102 14.11 -8.58 -19.55
CA ARG A 102 13.16 -9.49 -20.01
C ARG A 102 11.82 -8.88 -20.05
N LEU A 103 11.50 -8.07 -19.11
CA LEU A 103 10.18 -7.52 -19.03
C LEU A 103 10.26 -6.04 -18.88
N TRP A 104 9.44 -5.35 -19.60
CA TRP A 104 9.34 -3.92 -19.43
C TRP A 104 8.25 -3.59 -18.40
N LEU A 105 7.78 -4.58 -17.69
CA LEU A 105 6.77 -4.36 -16.69
C LEU A 105 7.34 -3.62 -15.49
N ARG A 106 6.49 -2.84 -14.86
CA ARG A 106 6.90 -2.11 -13.68
C ARG A 106 6.90 -2.99 -12.47
N VAL A 107 7.50 -2.49 -11.40
CA VAL A 107 7.63 -3.25 -10.18
C VAL A 107 6.29 -3.78 -9.68
N GLY A 108 5.26 -2.94 -9.69
CA GLY A 108 3.95 -3.37 -9.21
C GLY A 108 3.38 -4.49 -10.04
N ALA A 109 3.53 -4.39 -11.36
CA ALA A 109 3.01 -5.41 -12.23
C ALA A 109 3.72 -6.74 -12.02
N LEU A 110 5.02 -6.69 -11.84
CA LEU A 110 5.76 -7.91 -11.58
C LEU A 110 5.36 -8.55 -10.27
N ALA A 111 5.14 -7.73 -9.24
CA ALA A 111 4.71 -8.26 -7.96
C ALA A 111 3.35 -8.95 -8.06
N VAL A 112 2.45 -8.38 -8.85
CA VAL A 112 1.14 -9.00 -9.04
C VAL A 112 1.28 -10.32 -9.81
N LEU A 113 2.11 -10.32 -10.85
CA LEU A 113 2.32 -11.54 -11.62
C LEU A 113 2.90 -12.65 -10.78
N LYS A 114 3.74 -12.32 -9.83
CA LYS A 114 4.34 -13.32 -8.97
C LYS A 114 3.41 -13.74 -7.84
N GLY A 115 2.24 -13.12 -7.74
CA GLY A 115 1.28 -13.47 -6.71
C GLY A 115 1.59 -12.88 -5.35
N TRP A 116 2.48 -11.91 -5.29
CA TRP A 116 2.85 -11.30 -4.03
C TRP A 116 1.94 -10.15 -3.61
N LEU A 117 1.31 -9.50 -4.57
CA LEU A 117 0.39 -8.41 -4.30
C LEU A 117 -0.84 -8.57 -5.17
N ASN A 118 -1.95 -7.97 -4.75
CA ASN A 118 -3.10 -7.97 -5.64
C ASN A 118 -3.14 -6.65 -6.42
N GLN A 119 -3.86 -6.70 -7.52
CA GLN A 119 -3.93 -5.56 -8.41
C GLN A 119 -4.52 -4.33 -7.75
N THR A 120 -5.54 -4.52 -6.94
CA THR A 120 -6.20 -3.39 -6.28
C THR A 120 -5.24 -2.64 -5.38
N THR A 121 -4.38 -3.37 -4.68
CA THR A 121 -3.39 -2.74 -3.80
C THR A 121 -2.44 -1.87 -4.61
N VAL A 122 -1.96 -2.40 -5.72
CA VAL A 122 -1.04 -1.65 -6.55
C VAL A 122 -1.72 -0.41 -7.12
N ASP A 123 -2.95 -0.57 -7.61
CA ASP A 123 -3.69 0.56 -8.16
C ASP A 123 -3.93 1.63 -7.13
N PHE A 124 -4.25 1.23 -5.92
CA PHE A 124 -4.47 2.19 -4.83
C PHE A 124 -3.22 3.04 -4.60
N LEU A 125 -2.08 2.38 -4.53
CA LEU A 125 -0.84 3.11 -4.29
C LEU A 125 -0.48 4.01 -5.45
N LEU A 126 -0.70 3.54 -6.68
CA LEU A 126 -0.38 4.36 -7.83
C LEU A 126 -1.24 5.60 -7.90
N GLU A 127 -2.52 5.45 -7.60
CA GLU A 127 -3.41 6.60 -7.65
C GLU A 127 -3.06 7.64 -6.62
N HIS A 128 -2.67 7.22 -5.46
CA HIS A 128 -2.42 8.17 -4.38
C HIS A 128 -1.01 8.73 -4.38
N LEU A 129 -0.04 7.92 -4.78
CA LEU A 129 1.34 8.36 -4.74
C LEU A 129 1.77 9.08 -6.01
N TYR A 130 1.15 8.75 -7.13
CA TYR A 130 1.53 9.34 -8.40
C TYR A 130 0.29 9.77 -9.16
N PRO A 131 -0.41 10.75 -8.63
CA PRO A 131 -1.70 11.13 -9.24
C PRO A 131 -1.58 11.56 -10.69
N GLU A 132 -0.44 12.14 -11.06
CA GLU A 132 -0.27 12.55 -12.44
C GLU A 132 -0.17 11.41 -13.37
N LYS A 133 0.15 10.24 -12.86
CA LYS A 133 0.28 9.05 -13.67
C LYS A 133 -0.82 8.05 -13.39
N ALA A 134 -1.87 8.48 -12.75
CA ALA A 134 -2.91 7.56 -12.34
C ALA A 134 -3.60 6.88 -13.51
N GLY A 135 -3.59 7.51 -14.66
CA GLY A 135 -4.22 6.92 -15.82
C GLY A 135 -3.39 5.85 -16.49
N ASP A 136 -2.13 5.71 -16.11
CA ASP A 136 -1.27 4.73 -16.75
C ASP A 136 -1.42 3.39 -16.05
N SER A 137 -1.53 2.36 -16.82
CA SER A 137 -1.61 1.04 -16.24
C SER A 137 -0.23 0.50 -15.96
N PRO A 138 0.00 -0.14 -14.83
CA PRO A 138 1.29 -0.76 -14.59
C PRO A 138 1.55 -1.94 -15.50
N PHE A 139 0.54 -2.42 -16.17
CA PHE A 139 0.68 -3.57 -17.02
C PHE A 139 0.75 -3.23 -18.49
N ILE A 140 0.54 -1.98 -18.87
CA ILE A 140 0.56 -1.56 -20.25
C ILE A 140 1.58 -0.50 -20.39
N LYS A 141 2.45 -0.65 -21.43
CA LYS A 141 3.44 0.34 -21.64
C LYS A 141 2.78 1.65 -21.98
N PRO A 142 3.17 2.71 -21.37
CA PRO A 142 2.53 3.99 -21.64
C PRO A 142 2.73 4.39 -23.07
N LYS A 143 1.75 5.03 -23.61
CA LYS A 143 1.89 5.38 -24.83
C LYS A 143 2.59 6.53 -24.90
N GLN A 144 3.21 6.97 -25.30
CA GLN A 144 4.01 8.01 -25.26
C GLN A 144 3.60 8.89 -26.00
#